data_59dda6806e172f9bf999fb892e657ec5
#
_entry.id   59dda6806e172f9bf999fb892e657ec5
#
_cell.length_a   1.000
_cell.length_b   1.000
_cell.length_c   1.000
_cell.angle_alpha   90.00
_cell.angle_beta   90.00
_cell.angle_gamma   90.00
#
_symmetry.space_group_name_H-M   'P 1'
#
loop_
_entity.id
_entity.type
_entity.pdbx_description
1 polymer ?
#
loop_
_entity_poly.entity_id
_entity_poly.type
_entity_poly.pdbx_seq_one_letter_code
_entity_poly.pdbx_strand_id
1 'polypeptide(L)'
;IPVKLYSGMEIFMDEKAADLLDLGELLTLNGTRYVLVEFDFEENVEKVYKYVADLQTRRYNIVLAHPERYLFVQRDPEFAYFLAEQGCALQVNKGSVLGQFGRRCRNLAEQFLDDGIVSVLASDAHDFEYRTPSMNRLVAYLERRYPKKLIRMWLSENPSRILNGMPILTT
;
A
#
# COMPACT_ATOMS: atom_id res chain seq x y z
N ILE A 1 21.08 -17.42 2.12
CA ILE A 1 20.03 -17.25 1.08
C ILE A 1 20.36 -15.94 0.39
N PRO A 2 20.57 -15.88 -0.91
CA PRO A 2 20.79 -14.64 -1.62
C PRO A 2 19.48 -13.85 -1.64
N VAL A 3 19.41 -12.75 -0.86
CA VAL A 3 18.28 -11.83 -0.82
C VAL A 3 18.73 -10.51 -1.39
N LYS A 4 17.97 -9.97 -2.35
CA LYS A 4 18.20 -8.65 -2.89
C LYS A 4 17.40 -7.63 -2.07
N LEU A 5 18.08 -6.61 -1.54
CA LEU A 5 17.48 -5.52 -0.79
C LEU A 5 17.35 -4.28 -1.67
N TYR A 6 16.27 -3.55 -1.48
CA TYR A 6 16.01 -2.28 -2.14
C TYR A 6 15.71 -1.20 -1.10
N SER A 7 16.18 0.01 -1.36
CA SER A 7 15.91 1.15 -0.48
C SER A 7 14.49 1.68 -0.68
N GLY A 8 13.94 2.25 0.37
CA GLY A 8 12.65 2.93 0.34
C GLY A 8 12.30 3.45 1.71
N MET A 9 11.29 4.31 1.77
CA MET A 9 10.79 4.88 3.01
C MET A 9 9.26 4.85 2.97
N GLU A 10 8.63 4.52 4.08
CA GLU A 10 7.22 4.82 4.32
C GLU A 10 7.15 6.24 4.86
N ILE A 11 6.51 7.12 4.11
CA ILE A 11 6.50 8.54 4.35
C ILE A 11 5.19 8.90 5.03
N PHE A 12 5.29 9.31 6.30
CA PHE A 12 4.15 9.91 7.00
C PHE A 12 3.87 11.30 6.40
N MET A 13 2.67 11.47 5.84
CA MET A 13 2.34 12.69 5.12
C MET A 13 2.02 13.85 6.04
N ASP A 14 2.73 14.94 5.80
CA ASP A 14 2.50 16.26 6.38
C ASP A 14 2.65 17.36 5.30
N GLU A 15 2.57 18.61 5.71
CA GLU A 15 2.66 19.77 4.82
C GLU A 15 4.04 19.94 4.15
N LYS A 16 5.08 19.28 4.65
CA LYS A 16 6.48 19.39 4.16
C LYS A 16 6.93 18.18 3.35
N ALA A 17 6.25 17.05 3.47
CA ALA A 17 6.69 15.78 2.91
C ALA A 17 6.95 15.85 1.39
N ALA A 18 6.08 16.53 0.64
CA ALA A 18 6.23 16.66 -0.79
C ALA A 18 7.45 17.55 -1.18
N ASP A 19 7.73 18.60 -0.42
CA ASP A 19 8.90 19.45 -0.64
C ASP A 19 10.19 18.71 -0.29
N LEU A 20 10.20 17.94 0.80
CA LEU A 20 11.34 17.12 1.20
C LEU A 20 11.63 16.00 0.20
N LEU A 21 10.60 15.45 -0.45
CA LEU A 21 10.77 14.52 -1.57
C LEU A 21 11.46 15.17 -2.76
N ASP A 22 11.04 16.39 -3.16
CA ASP A 22 11.65 17.12 -4.28
C ASP A 22 13.10 17.52 -3.98
N LEU A 23 13.43 17.80 -2.71
CA LEU A 23 14.79 18.06 -2.25
C LEU A 23 15.66 16.79 -2.15
N GLY A 24 15.06 15.60 -2.25
CA GLY A 24 15.75 14.32 -2.10
C GLY A 24 16.10 13.98 -0.65
N GLU A 25 15.48 14.63 0.33
CA GLU A 25 15.67 14.35 1.75
C GLU A 25 14.84 13.15 2.23
N LEU A 26 13.75 12.80 1.49
CA LEU A 26 12.99 11.58 1.68
C LEU A 26 13.22 10.61 0.53
N LEU A 27 13.16 9.29 0.84
CA LEU A 27 13.48 8.25 -0.13
C LEU A 27 12.21 7.76 -0.84
N THR A 28 12.28 7.72 -2.16
CA THR A 28 11.32 7.00 -2.99
C THR A 28 11.61 5.50 -3.00
N LEU A 29 10.70 4.68 -3.50
CA LEU A 29 10.92 3.24 -3.62
C LEU A 29 11.96 2.93 -4.70
N ASN A 30 13.14 2.50 -4.27
CA ASN A 30 14.30 2.17 -5.11
C ASN A 30 14.73 3.31 -6.07
N GLY A 31 14.60 4.56 -5.67
CA GLY A 31 14.94 5.72 -6.52
C GLY A 31 14.03 5.92 -7.72
N THR A 32 12.87 5.27 -7.77
CA THR A 32 11.86 5.45 -8.82
C THR A 32 10.97 6.67 -8.53
N ARG A 33 9.92 6.87 -9.32
CA ARG A 33 8.89 7.90 -9.03
C ARG A 33 7.80 7.38 -8.06
N TYR A 34 7.88 6.14 -7.61
CA TYR A 34 6.95 5.58 -6.64
C TYR A 34 7.33 5.97 -5.21
N VAL A 35 6.34 6.44 -4.45
CA VAL A 35 6.44 6.80 -3.03
C VAL A 35 5.43 5.97 -2.23
N LEU A 36 5.87 5.39 -1.11
CA LEU A 36 4.97 4.74 -0.16
C LEU A 36 4.57 5.78 0.88
N VAL A 37 3.28 6.06 0.96
CA VAL A 37 2.76 7.11 1.84
C VAL A 37 1.80 6.54 2.89
N GLU A 38 1.91 7.07 4.10
CA GLU A 38 1.00 6.83 5.22
C GLU A 38 0.38 8.15 5.68
N PHE A 39 -0.89 8.10 6.09
CA PHE A 39 -1.60 9.20 6.74
C PHE A 39 -1.86 8.88 8.21
N ASP A 40 -2.15 9.91 9.00
CA ASP A 40 -2.72 9.68 10.32
C ASP A 40 -4.01 8.86 10.22
N PHE A 41 -4.22 7.93 11.14
CA PHE A 41 -5.41 7.07 11.10
C PHE A 41 -6.73 7.83 11.20
N GLU A 42 -6.71 9.00 11.81
CA GLU A 42 -7.84 9.91 11.97
C GLU A 42 -7.75 11.15 11.04
N GLU A 43 -6.85 11.13 10.04
CA GLU A 43 -6.62 12.28 9.17
C GLU A 43 -7.92 12.75 8.51
N ASN A 44 -7.99 14.06 8.30
CA ASN A 44 -9.08 14.68 7.57
C ASN A 44 -9.00 14.31 6.09
N VAL A 45 -10.11 13.84 5.53
CA VAL A 45 -10.20 13.39 4.14
C VAL A 45 -9.82 14.49 3.14
N GLU A 46 -10.19 15.73 3.40
CA GLU A 46 -9.82 16.86 2.54
C GLU A 46 -8.31 17.06 2.47
N LYS A 47 -7.60 16.84 3.59
CA LYS A 47 -6.14 16.87 3.60
C LYS A 47 -5.54 15.69 2.83
N VAL A 48 -6.10 14.49 2.98
CA VAL A 48 -5.67 13.32 2.19
C VAL A 48 -5.74 13.64 0.70
N TYR A 49 -6.87 14.19 0.22
CA TYR A 49 -7.01 14.59 -1.17
C TYR A 49 -6.00 15.65 -1.61
N LYS A 50 -5.76 16.66 -0.77
CA LYS A 50 -4.77 17.69 -1.03
C LYS A 50 -3.36 17.10 -1.18
N TYR A 51 -2.95 16.22 -0.27
CA TYR A 51 -1.63 15.59 -0.32
C TYR A 51 -1.47 14.68 -1.55
N VAL A 52 -2.50 13.90 -1.87
CA VAL A 52 -2.50 13.05 -3.07
C VAL A 52 -2.37 13.91 -4.34
N ALA A 53 -3.18 14.96 -4.47
CA ALA A 53 -3.13 15.86 -5.62
C ALA A 53 -1.78 16.59 -5.76
N ASP A 54 -1.16 17.02 -4.64
CA ASP A 54 0.15 17.67 -4.65
C ASP A 54 1.23 16.70 -5.15
N LEU A 55 1.29 15.48 -4.61
CA LEU A 55 2.25 14.46 -5.06
C LEU A 55 2.07 14.11 -6.55
N GLN A 56 0.83 13.98 -7.02
CA GLN A 56 0.54 13.69 -8.43
C GLN A 56 0.94 14.85 -9.35
N THR A 57 0.71 16.10 -8.94
CA THR A 57 1.15 17.31 -9.69
C THR A 57 2.67 17.32 -9.84
N ARG A 58 3.41 16.84 -8.84
CA ARG A 58 4.87 16.66 -8.86
C ARG A 58 5.31 15.38 -9.59
N ARG A 59 4.36 14.64 -10.19
CA ARG A 59 4.59 13.40 -10.96
C ARG A 59 5.11 12.23 -10.12
N TYR A 60 4.79 12.16 -8.84
CA TYR A 60 4.99 10.96 -8.04
C TYR A 60 3.85 9.97 -8.27
N ASN A 61 4.19 8.69 -8.31
CA ASN A 61 3.24 7.59 -8.31
C ASN A 61 3.03 7.12 -6.86
N ILE A 62 1.80 7.14 -6.40
CA ILE A 62 1.50 6.91 -4.99
C ILE A 62 1.22 5.43 -4.75
N VAL A 63 1.92 4.84 -3.80
CA VAL A 63 1.55 3.59 -3.13
C VAL A 63 0.98 3.96 -1.77
N LEU A 64 -0.32 3.80 -1.59
CA LEU A 64 -0.98 4.10 -0.33
C LEU A 64 -0.84 2.93 0.63
N ALA A 65 -0.19 3.15 1.76
CA ALA A 65 0.01 2.14 2.79
C ALA A 65 -1.31 1.82 3.51
N HIS A 66 -1.61 0.55 3.64
CA HIS A 66 -2.67 -0.06 4.46
C HIS A 66 -3.98 0.75 4.59
N PRO A 67 -4.67 1.11 3.48
CA PRO A 67 -5.89 1.92 3.50
C PRO A 67 -6.99 1.34 4.39
N GLU A 68 -7.04 0.04 4.58
CA GLU A 68 -7.98 -0.67 5.43
C GLU A 68 -7.85 -0.34 6.93
N ARG A 69 -6.76 0.35 7.33
CA ARG A 69 -6.51 0.74 8.72
C ARG A 69 -6.98 2.16 9.05
N TYR A 70 -7.16 3.02 8.05
CA TYR A 70 -7.62 4.40 8.30
C TYR A 70 -9.06 4.44 8.76
N LEU A 71 -9.36 5.23 9.79
CA LEU A 71 -10.70 5.32 10.36
C LEU A 71 -11.70 5.95 9.38
N PHE A 72 -11.26 6.88 8.53
CA PHE A 72 -12.12 7.45 7.50
C PHE A 72 -12.52 6.40 6.44
N VAL A 73 -11.62 5.51 6.02
CA VAL A 73 -11.93 4.38 5.14
C VAL A 73 -12.80 3.34 5.84
N GLN A 74 -12.56 3.10 7.12
CA GLN A 74 -13.41 2.19 7.90
C GLN A 74 -14.83 2.70 8.09
N ARG A 75 -15.06 4.00 8.12
CA ARG A 75 -16.40 4.62 8.19
C ARG A 75 -17.09 4.61 6.83
N ASP A 76 -16.33 4.90 5.78
CA ASP A 76 -16.80 4.95 4.41
C ASP A 76 -15.74 4.36 3.46
N PRO A 77 -15.88 3.10 3.04
CA PRO A 77 -14.93 2.43 2.14
C PRO A 77 -14.79 3.09 0.76
N GLU A 78 -15.77 3.89 0.32
CA GLU A 78 -15.75 4.57 -0.99
C GLU A 78 -14.50 5.46 -1.16
N PHE A 79 -13.91 5.95 -0.06
CA PHE A 79 -12.66 6.69 -0.12
C PHE A 79 -11.50 5.87 -0.68
N ALA A 80 -11.42 4.57 -0.38
CA ALA A 80 -10.37 3.71 -0.93
C ALA A 80 -10.57 3.48 -2.43
N TYR A 81 -11.82 3.27 -2.88
CA TYR A 81 -12.15 3.13 -4.31
C TYR A 81 -11.84 4.40 -5.07
N PHE A 82 -12.24 5.55 -4.54
CA PHE A 82 -11.91 6.85 -5.13
C PHE A 82 -10.40 7.04 -5.28
N LEU A 83 -9.60 6.77 -4.25
CA LEU A 83 -8.14 6.90 -4.31
C LEU A 83 -7.52 5.95 -5.34
N ALA A 84 -8.05 4.71 -5.47
CA ALA A 84 -7.64 3.79 -6.52
C ALA A 84 -7.97 4.32 -7.92
N GLU A 85 -9.16 4.88 -8.13
CA GLU A 85 -9.58 5.53 -9.38
C GLU A 85 -8.71 6.76 -9.72
N GLN A 86 -8.23 7.48 -8.71
CA GLN A 86 -7.26 8.56 -8.90
C GLN A 86 -5.84 8.04 -9.21
N GLY A 87 -5.65 6.74 -9.36
CA GLY A 87 -4.37 6.14 -9.75
C GLY A 87 -3.43 5.82 -8.57
N CYS A 88 -3.90 5.87 -7.32
CA CYS A 88 -3.13 5.37 -6.20
C CYS A 88 -3.08 3.85 -6.21
N ALA A 89 -1.89 3.27 -6.08
CA ALA A 89 -1.70 1.85 -5.85
C ALA A 89 -2.02 1.53 -4.39
N LEU A 90 -3.03 0.70 -4.12
CA LEU A 90 -3.38 0.34 -2.75
C LEU A 90 -2.53 -0.84 -2.26
N GLN A 91 -1.76 -0.62 -1.19
CA GLN A 91 -1.01 -1.67 -0.52
C GLN A 91 -1.76 -2.11 0.74
N VAL A 92 -2.21 -3.35 0.77
CA VAL A 92 -2.91 -3.94 1.91
C VAL A 92 -1.96 -4.78 2.75
N ASN A 93 -2.11 -4.71 4.07
CA ASN A 93 -1.25 -5.41 5.01
C ASN A 93 -1.62 -6.88 5.17
N LYS A 94 -0.59 -7.74 5.19
CA LYS A 94 -0.70 -9.15 5.60
C LYS A 94 -1.47 -9.31 6.91
N GLY A 95 -1.14 -8.47 7.89
CA GLY A 95 -1.76 -8.51 9.23
C GLY A 95 -3.26 -8.26 9.19
N SER A 96 -3.72 -7.36 8.33
CA SER A 96 -5.16 -7.10 8.14
C SER A 96 -5.87 -8.32 7.57
N VAL A 97 -5.37 -8.88 6.46
CA VAL A 97 -5.94 -10.08 5.83
C VAL A 97 -6.01 -11.27 6.81
N LEU A 98 -4.99 -11.43 7.65
CA LEU A 98 -4.93 -12.51 8.65
C LEU A 98 -5.67 -12.17 9.98
N GLY A 99 -6.30 -10.99 10.08
CA GLY A 99 -7.10 -10.59 11.24
C GLY A 99 -6.31 -10.08 12.44
N GLN A 100 -5.01 -9.81 12.31
CA GLN A 100 -4.17 -9.31 13.41
C GLN A 100 -4.56 -7.91 13.89
N PHE A 101 -5.14 -7.09 13.00
CA PHE A 101 -5.59 -5.71 13.30
C PHE A 101 -7.10 -5.60 13.54
N GLY A 102 -7.73 -6.74 13.86
CA GLY A 102 -9.15 -6.81 14.19
C GLY A 102 -10.06 -7.06 12.98
N ARG A 103 -11.32 -7.40 13.31
CA ARG A 103 -12.29 -7.86 12.30
C ARG A 103 -12.62 -6.81 11.25
N ARG A 104 -12.64 -5.52 11.62
CA ARG A 104 -12.98 -4.44 10.68
C ARG A 104 -11.93 -4.29 9.59
N CYS A 105 -10.65 -4.23 9.97
CA CYS A 105 -9.54 -4.20 9.01
C CYS A 105 -9.54 -5.45 8.11
N ARG A 106 -9.81 -6.62 8.69
CA ARG A 106 -9.90 -7.87 7.93
C ARG A 106 -11.01 -7.83 6.88
N ASN A 107 -12.21 -7.44 7.28
CA ASN A 107 -13.36 -7.39 6.37
C ASN A 107 -13.09 -6.44 5.20
N LEU A 108 -12.52 -5.26 5.46
CA LEU A 108 -12.15 -4.32 4.41
C LEU A 108 -11.04 -4.86 3.50
N ALA A 109 -10.01 -5.48 4.08
CA ALA A 109 -8.93 -6.09 3.30
C ALA A 109 -9.47 -7.19 2.36
N GLU A 110 -10.37 -8.05 2.84
CA GLU A 110 -11.04 -9.08 2.04
C GLU A 110 -11.92 -8.44 0.96
N GLN A 111 -12.71 -7.43 1.30
CA GLN A 111 -13.54 -6.69 0.36
C GLN A 111 -12.69 -6.07 -0.77
N PHE A 112 -11.62 -5.36 -0.45
CA PHE A 112 -10.75 -4.73 -1.45
C PHE A 112 -10.06 -5.76 -2.36
N LEU A 113 -9.72 -6.94 -1.82
CA LEU A 113 -9.19 -8.05 -2.61
C LEU A 113 -10.24 -8.62 -3.56
N ASP A 114 -11.46 -8.84 -3.07
CA ASP A 114 -12.58 -9.41 -3.85
C ASP A 114 -13.02 -8.44 -4.96
N ASP A 115 -13.00 -7.13 -4.69
CA ASP A 115 -13.36 -6.07 -5.64
C ASP A 115 -12.21 -5.68 -6.59
N GLY A 116 -11.01 -6.27 -6.40
CA GLY A 116 -9.88 -6.12 -7.31
C GLY A 116 -9.14 -4.78 -7.25
N ILE A 117 -9.36 -3.95 -6.22
CA ILE A 117 -8.68 -2.65 -6.11
C ILE A 117 -7.31 -2.73 -5.44
N VAL A 118 -6.92 -3.89 -4.89
CA VAL A 118 -5.60 -4.08 -4.27
C VAL A 118 -4.52 -4.21 -5.34
N SER A 119 -3.48 -3.40 -5.20
CA SER A 119 -2.32 -3.42 -6.09
C SER A 119 -1.17 -4.26 -5.55
N VAL A 120 -0.93 -4.21 -4.24
CA VAL A 120 0.20 -4.86 -3.55
C VAL A 120 -0.24 -5.42 -2.20
N LEU A 121 0.30 -6.58 -1.85
CA LEU A 121 0.23 -7.12 -0.50
C LEU A 121 1.62 -7.10 0.14
N ALA A 122 1.75 -6.51 1.33
CA ALA A 122 3.01 -6.38 2.04
C ALA A 122 2.96 -6.97 3.45
N SER A 123 4.14 -7.30 3.97
CA SER A 123 4.26 -7.78 5.35
C SER A 123 4.08 -6.68 6.37
N ASP A 124 4.48 -5.47 6.01
CA ASP A 124 4.56 -4.34 6.94
C ASP A 124 5.31 -4.76 8.22
N ALA A 125 6.50 -5.37 8.02
CA ALA A 125 7.25 -6.00 9.09
C ALA A 125 7.95 -4.96 9.96
N HIS A 126 7.84 -5.11 11.29
CA HIS A 126 8.46 -4.23 12.27
C HIS A 126 9.28 -4.99 13.32
N ASP A 127 9.04 -6.30 13.45
CA ASP A 127 9.68 -7.14 14.46
C ASP A 127 9.75 -8.61 14.01
N PHE A 128 10.32 -9.47 14.85
CA PHE A 128 10.52 -10.88 14.56
C PHE A 128 9.43 -11.80 15.17
N GLU A 129 8.52 -11.28 15.96
CA GLU A 129 7.54 -12.07 16.72
C GLU A 129 6.10 -11.83 16.22
N TYR A 130 5.68 -10.57 16.09
CA TYR A 130 4.29 -10.19 15.79
C TYR A 130 4.12 -9.71 14.36
N ARG A 131 4.88 -8.69 13.97
CA ARG A 131 4.83 -8.10 12.60
C ARG A 131 6.03 -8.58 11.78
N THR A 132 6.09 -9.90 11.59
CA THR A 132 7.22 -10.57 10.94
C THR A 132 7.24 -10.37 9.42
N PRO A 133 8.42 -10.51 8.76
CA PRO A 133 8.50 -10.45 7.30
C PRO A 133 7.93 -11.69 6.59
N SER A 134 7.64 -12.78 7.31
CA SER A 134 7.16 -14.03 6.70
C SER A 134 5.78 -13.86 6.07
N MET A 135 5.66 -14.21 4.79
CA MET A 135 4.41 -14.17 4.02
C MET A 135 3.72 -15.54 3.89
N ASN A 136 4.30 -16.62 4.44
CA ASN A 136 3.83 -17.99 4.21
C ASN A 136 2.36 -18.20 4.58
N ARG A 137 1.92 -17.66 5.73
CA ARG A 137 0.51 -17.80 6.18
C ARG A 137 -0.44 -17.03 5.26
N LEU A 138 -0.03 -15.86 4.77
CA LEU A 138 -0.81 -15.10 3.81
C LEU A 138 -0.93 -15.86 2.49
N VAL A 139 0.18 -16.36 1.94
CA VAL A 139 0.18 -17.14 0.69
C VAL A 139 -0.77 -18.34 0.81
N ALA A 140 -0.67 -19.13 1.87
CA ALA A 140 -1.55 -20.26 2.11
C ALA A 140 -3.04 -19.88 2.24
N TYR A 141 -3.34 -18.70 2.78
CA TYR A 141 -4.69 -18.15 2.81
C TYR A 141 -5.19 -17.77 1.41
N LEU A 142 -4.37 -17.04 0.65
CA LEU A 142 -4.73 -16.56 -0.68
C LEU A 142 -4.93 -17.70 -1.69
N GLU A 143 -4.08 -18.73 -1.65
CA GLU A 143 -4.17 -19.90 -2.57
C GLU A 143 -5.49 -20.67 -2.46
N ARG A 144 -6.20 -20.56 -1.34
CA ARG A 144 -7.52 -21.18 -1.14
C ARG A 144 -8.67 -20.34 -1.69
N ARG A 145 -8.45 -19.05 -1.99
CA ARG A 145 -9.51 -18.09 -2.31
C ARG A 145 -9.35 -17.43 -3.67
N TYR A 146 -8.12 -17.25 -4.15
CA TYR A 146 -7.83 -16.44 -5.33
C TYR A 146 -7.04 -17.19 -6.39
N PRO A 147 -7.23 -16.84 -7.67
CA PRO A 147 -6.43 -17.39 -8.77
C PRO A 147 -4.94 -17.06 -8.61
N LYS A 148 -4.07 -17.99 -8.97
CA LYS A 148 -2.61 -17.81 -8.91
C LYS A 148 -2.11 -16.56 -9.64
N LYS A 149 -2.80 -16.14 -10.71
CA LYS A 149 -2.48 -14.91 -11.47
C LYS A 149 -2.59 -13.68 -10.57
N LEU A 150 -3.66 -13.53 -9.79
CA LEU A 150 -3.86 -12.40 -8.87
C LEU A 150 -2.84 -12.42 -7.73
N ILE A 151 -2.60 -13.59 -7.14
CA ILE A 151 -1.61 -13.74 -6.06
C ILE A 151 -0.22 -13.30 -6.55
N ARG A 152 0.15 -13.69 -7.75
CA ARG A 152 1.41 -13.33 -8.37
C ARG A 152 1.50 -11.84 -8.68
N MET A 153 0.41 -11.23 -9.13
CA MET A 153 0.30 -9.80 -9.35
C MET A 153 0.55 -9.02 -8.05
N TRP A 154 -0.14 -9.37 -6.96
CA TRP A 154 -0.04 -8.65 -5.68
C TRP A 154 1.29 -8.83 -4.96
N LEU A 155 1.91 -10.01 -5.05
CA LEU A 155 3.09 -10.38 -4.26
C LEU A 155 4.42 -10.28 -5.02
N SER A 156 4.40 -10.20 -6.34
CA SER A 156 5.62 -10.28 -7.15
C SER A 156 5.62 -9.30 -8.33
N GLU A 157 4.60 -9.34 -9.20
CA GLU A 157 4.63 -8.56 -10.44
C GLU A 157 4.52 -7.06 -10.17
N ASN A 158 3.51 -6.60 -9.42
CA ASN A 158 3.37 -5.19 -9.08
C ASN A 158 4.52 -4.67 -8.19
N PRO A 159 4.95 -5.37 -7.13
CA PRO A 159 6.17 -4.98 -6.41
C PRO A 159 7.39 -4.82 -7.32
N SER A 160 7.61 -5.76 -8.24
CA SER A 160 8.72 -5.65 -9.21
C SER A 160 8.56 -4.45 -10.14
N ARG A 161 7.37 -4.16 -10.63
CA ARG A 161 7.08 -3.01 -11.50
C ARG A 161 7.33 -1.68 -10.79
N ILE A 162 6.90 -1.55 -9.55
CA ILE A 162 7.16 -0.39 -8.67
C ILE A 162 8.66 -0.16 -8.54
N LEU A 163 9.42 -1.20 -8.19
CA LEU A 163 10.88 -1.13 -8.01
C LEU A 163 11.63 -0.80 -9.31
N ASN A 164 11.02 -0.98 -10.47
CA ASN A 164 11.59 -0.65 -11.79
C ASN A 164 10.93 0.59 -12.43
N GLY A 165 10.11 1.34 -11.70
CA GLY A 165 9.46 2.55 -12.19
C GLY A 165 8.45 2.31 -13.31
N MET A 166 7.92 1.08 -13.43
CA MET A 166 6.95 0.70 -14.47
C MET A 166 5.51 0.85 -13.96
N PRO A 167 4.54 1.14 -14.86
CA PRO A 167 3.12 1.15 -14.46
C PRO A 167 2.70 -0.18 -13.86
N ILE A 168 1.91 -0.16 -12.78
CA ILE A 168 1.34 -1.36 -12.15
C ILE A 168 0.31 -2.03 -13.05
N LEU A 169 0.07 -3.32 -12.80
CA LEU A 169 -1.04 -4.06 -13.40
C LEU A 169 -2.31 -3.84 -12.58
N THR A 170 -3.43 -3.71 -13.24
CA THR A 170 -4.77 -3.68 -12.65
C THR A 170 -5.52 -4.98 -12.97
N THR A 171 -6.54 -5.30 -12.18
CA THR A 171 -7.40 -6.47 -12.41
C THR A 171 -8.40 -6.24 -13.53
#